data_b1aa5289293d033a02708039a4ec3e7f
#
_entry.id   b1aa5289293d033a02708039a4ec3e7f
#
_cell.length_a   1.000
_cell.length_b   1.000
_cell.length_c   1.000
_cell.angle_alpha   90.00
_cell.angle_beta   90.00
_cell.angle_gamma   90.00
#
_symmetry.space_group_name_H-M   'P 1'
#
loop_
_entity.id
_entity.type
_entity.pdbx_description
1 polymer ?
#
loop_
_entity_poly.entity_id
_entity_poly.type
_entity_poly.pdbx_seq_one_letter_code
_entity_poly.pdbx_strand_id
1 'polypeptide(L)'
;MIVNNIREDDLFIESESSFVRSIACIPMVVYDDAIGVINVTNKKKGQEFTDQDIKMLKAVADQAAVAVNKAQLWDMAVTDSLTGLYLRRYFMVKLQEEIHRAERYKKVLSVIMIDLDRFKNINDTYGHDVGDRALVSISHFLKKNIRDLDALARYGGEEFVLLLPDADKDGAFGLAERLREELATIKLDNLPPITVSLGIATFPKDGTAVEDLIKNADAAMYAAKRAGRNTSVKYTEHLQSNRDQDDE
;
A
#
# COMPACT_ATOMS: atom_id res chain seq x y z
N MET A 1 -8.02 26.29 23.56
CA MET A 1 -8.57 26.24 24.94
C MET A 1 -7.39 26.03 25.89
N ILE A 2 -7.38 26.73 27.03
CA ILE A 2 -6.37 26.57 28.08
C ILE A 2 -7.15 26.27 29.38
N VAL A 3 -6.67 25.27 30.10
CA VAL A 3 -7.15 25.00 31.47
C VAL A 3 -5.91 24.86 32.34
N ASN A 4 -5.69 25.87 33.21
CA ASN A 4 -4.50 25.89 34.09
C ASN A 4 -4.70 25.07 35.38
N ASN A 5 -5.96 24.84 35.78
CA ASN A 5 -6.31 23.91 36.86
C ASN A 5 -7.46 23.01 36.37
N ILE A 6 -7.12 21.81 35.94
CA ILE A 6 -8.10 20.91 35.32
C ILE A 6 -9.18 20.43 36.33
N ARG A 7 -8.89 20.46 37.65
CA ARG A 7 -9.84 20.06 38.67
C ARG A 7 -10.94 21.08 38.91
N GLU A 8 -10.77 22.30 38.43
CA GLU A 8 -11.78 23.40 38.52
C GLU A 8 -12.59 23.53 37.23
N ASP A 9 -12.33 22.67 36.22
CA ASP A 9 -13.05 22.71 34.95
C ASP A 9 -14.27 21.78 34.98
N ASP A 10 -15.44 22.32 34.69
CA ASP A 10 -16.73 21.60 34.74
C ASP A 10 -16.85 20.45 33.74
N LEU A 11 -15.98 20.41 32.70
CA LEU A 11 -15.94 19.35 31.69
C LEU A 11 -14.96 18.24 32.05
N PHE A 12 -14.23 18.39 33.17
CA PHE A 12 -13.24 17.39 33.55
C PHE A 12 -13.88 16.21 34.27
N ILE A 13 -13.69 15.01 33.66
CA ILE A 13 -14.08 13.75 34.31
C ILE A 13 -12.84 13.17 34.98
N GLU A 14 -12.84 13.10 36.29
CA GLU A 14 -11.74 12.53 37.06
C GLU A 14 -11.63 11.03 36.81
N SER A 15 -10.43 10.57 36.36
CA SER A 15 -10.08 9.16 36.29
C SER A 15 -8.95 8.87 37.25
N GLU A 16 -8.95 7.70 37.90
CA GLU A 16 -7.97 7.29 38.92
C GLU A 16 -6.51 7.34 38.45
N SER A 17 -6.26 7.42 37.13
CA SER A 17 -4.95 7.46 36.51
C SER A 17 -4.53 8.81 35.94
N SER A 18 -5.31 9.89 36.14
CA SER A 18 -5.04 11.19 35.53
C SER A 18 -4.01 11.99 36.33
N PHE A 19 -2.77 12.04 35.83
CA PHE A 19 -1.70 12.93 36.35
C PHE A 19 -1.74 14.34 35.75
N VAL A 20 -2.76 14.68 34.96
CA VAL A 20 -2.86 15.98 34.31
C VAL A 20 -3.34 17.04 35.29
N ARG A 21 -2.62 18.16 35.40
CA ARG A 21 -2.94 19.32 36.23
C ARG A 21 -3.38 20.52 35.40
N SER A 22 -2.69 20.72 34.28
CA SER A 22 -2.97 21.80 33.33
C SER A 22 -2.89 21.29 31.93
N ILE A 23 -3.68 21.84 31.00
CA ILE A 23 -3.72 21.45 29.60
C ILE A 23 -3.88 22.68 28.70
N ALA A 24 -3.16 22.69 27.60
CA ALA A 24 -3.38 23.60 26.47
C ALA A 24 -3.71 22.76 25.22
N CYS A 25 -4.90 22.97 24.67
CA CYS A 25 -5.39 22.31 23.46
C CYS A 25 -5.33 23.29 22.29
N ILE A 26 -4.50 23.04 21.31
CA ILE A 26 -4.30 23.90 20.14
C ILE A 26 -4.76 23.15 18.89
N PRO A 27 -5.78 23.63 18.17
CA PRO A 27 -6.22 22.99 16.94
C PRO A 27 -5.15 23.12 15.84
N MET A 28 -4.97 22.07 15.08
CA MET A 28 -4.27 22.06 13.80
C MET A 28 -5.29 22.34 12.70
N VAL A 29 -5.21 23.51 12.07
CA VAL A 29 -6.22 23.97 11.10
C VAL A 29 -5.58 24.11 9.73
N VAL A 30 -6.28 23.65 8.67
CA VAL A 30 -5.94 23.81 7.27
C VAL A 30 -7.20 24.25 6.53
N TYR A 31 -7.14 25.41 5.83
CA TYR A 31 -8.30 25.98 5.10
C TYR A 31 -9.61 26.02 5.93
N ASP A 32 -9.53 26.45 7.18
CA ASP A 32 -10.65 26.54 8.14
C ASP A 32 -11.14 25.19 8.70
N ASP A 33 -10.61 24.06 8.27
CA ASP A 33 -10.93 22.75 8.81
C ASP A 33 -9.92 22.31 9.88
N ALA A 34 -10.42 21.87 11.04
CA ALA A 34 -9.59 21.30 12.10
C ALA A 34 -9.24 19.85 11.76
N ILE A 35 -7.99 19.59 11.37
CA ILE A 35 -7.50 18.24 11.02
C ILE A 35 -6.94 17.45 12.23
N GLY A 36 -6.83 18.11 13.38
CA GLY A 36 -6.34 17.49 14.61
C GLY A 36 -6.18 18.51 15.73
N VAL A 37 -5.67 18.05 16.87
CA VAL A 37 -5.41 18.88 18.06
C VAL A 37 -4.07 18.51 18.66
N ILE A 38 -3.26 19.51 19.00
CA ILE A 38 -2.05 19.32 19.82
C ILE A 38 -2.44 19.60 21.28
N ASN A 39 -2.28 18.58 22.12
CA ASN A 39 -2.48 18.68 23.55
C ASN A 39 -1.13 18.75 24.26
N VAL A 40 -0.90 19.80 25.04
CA VAL A 40 0.26 19.96 25.89
C VAL A 40 -0.19 19.97 27.34
N THR A 41 0.35 19.06 28.15
CA THR A 41 -0.05 18.90 29.53
C THR A 41 1.09 19.20 30.49
N ASN A 42 0.77 19.67 31.70
CA ASN A 42 1.68 19.81 32.84
C ASN A 42 2.93 20.65 32.52
N LYS A 43 2.77 21.95 32.36
CA LYS A 43 3.90 22.86 32.22
C LYS A 43 4.92 22.63 33.35
N LYS A 44 6.22 22.64 32.99
CA LYS A 44 7.32 22.39 33.95
C LYS A 44 7.20 23.28 35.18
N LYS A 45 7.57 22.76 36.34
CA LYS A 45 7.55 23.44 37.64
C LYS A 45 6.15 23.87 38.12
N GLY A 46 5.08 23.29 37.57
CA GLY A 46 3.70 23.65 37.98
C GLY A 46 3.29 25.07 37.57
N GLN A 47 3.98 25.66 36.60
CA GLN A 47 3.61 26.99 36.07
C GLN A 47 2.35 26.91 35.20
N GLU A 48 1.63 28.02 35.16
CA GLU A 48 0.49 28.18 34.27
C GLU A 48 0.89 28.42 32.83
N PHE A 49 0.06 27.97 31.87
CA PHE A 49 0.20 28.35 30.47
C PHE A 49 -0.12 29.83 30.29
N THR A 50 0.78 30.56 29.65
CA THR A 50 0.66 31.99 29.36
C THR A 50 0.26 32.23 27.91
N ASP A 51 -0.18 33.44 27.57
CA ASP A 51 -0.48 33.83 26.19
C ASP A 51 0.73 33.70 25.27
N GLN A 52 1.96 33.85 25.80
CA GLN A 52 3.17 33.65 25.03
C GLN A 52 3.38 32.16 24.68
N ASP A 53 3.09 31.24 25.63
CA ASP A 53 3.11 29.81 25.36
C ASP A 53 2.11 29.45 24.24
N ILE A 54 0.92 30.04 24.31
CA ILE A 54 -0.13 29.79 23.32
C ILE A 54 0.26 30.30 21.93
N LYS A 55 0.84 31.48 21.84
CA LYS A 55 1.36 32.02 20.55
C LYS A 55 2.42 31.07 19.96
N MET A 56 3.33 30.57 20.79
CA MET A 56 4.35 29.61 20.36
C MET A 56 3.73 28.26 19.94
N LEU A 57 2.83 27.72 20.77
CA LEU A 57 2.16 26.46 20.48
C LEU A 57 1.29 26.54 19.23
N LYS A 58 0.65 27.71 18.99
CA LYS A 58 -0.11 27.93 17.76
C LYS A 58 0.80 27.91 16.52
N ALA A 59 1.95 28.56 16.57
CA ALA A 59 2.92 28.51 15.46
C ALA A 59 3.38 27.07 15.17
N VAL A 60 3.60 26.25 16.22
CA VAL A 60 3.93 24.82 16.08
C VAL A 60 2.75 24.04 15.48
N ALA A 61 1.53 24.31 15.94
CA ALA A 61 0.33 23.63 15.43
C ALA A 61 0.08 23.96 13.96
N ASP A 62 0.28 25.21 13.55
CA ASP A 62 0.14 25.64 12.16
C ASP A 62 1.16 24.92 11.25
N GLN A 63 2.42 24.80 11.67
CA GLN A 63 3.44 24.04 10.93
C GLN A 63 3.13 22.53 10.90
N ALA A 64 2.71 21.97 12.02
CA ALA A 64 2.31 20.57 12.10
C ALA A 64 1.10 20.28 11.19
N ALA A 65 0.12 21.17 11.17
CA ALA A 65 -1.06 21.07 10.30
C ALA A 65 -0.65 20.98 8.82
N VAL A 66 0.24 21.87 8.36
CA VAL A 66 0.75 21.86 6.99
C VAL A 66 1.48 20.53 6.68
N ALA A 67 2.33 20.06 7.60
CA ALA A 67 3.09 18.83 7.40
C ALA A 67 2.17 17.59 7.35
N VAL A 68 1.20 17.48 8.26
CA VAL A 68 0.22 16.39 8.30
C VAL A 68 -0.65 16.40 7.05
N ASN A 69 -1.18 17.56 6.68
CA ASN A 69 -2.02 17.70 5.47
C ASN A 69 -1.24 17.31 4.20
N LYS A 70 0.02 17.74 4.09
CA LYS A 70 0.88 17.35 2.96
C LYS A 70 1.09 15.84 2.90
N ALA A 71 1.32 15.19 4.05
CA ALA A 71 1.48 13.74 4.12
C ALA A 71 0.19 13.01 3.72
N GLN A 72 -0.97 13.46 4.19
CA GLN A 72 -2.28 12.90 3.82
C GLN A 72 -2.57 13.05 2.31
N LEU A 73 -2.32 14.25 1.77
CA LEU A 73 -2.48 14.49 0.32
C LEU A 73 -1.53 13.61 -0.51
N TRP A 74 -0.31 13.41 -0.03
CA TRP A 74 0.64 12.50 -0.68
C TRP A 74 0.13 11.05 -0.66
N ASP A 75 -0.31 10.56 0.50
CA ASP A 75 -0.85 9.20 0.62
C ASP A 75 -2.05 8.99 -0.32
N MET A 76 -3.00 9.94 -0.33
CA MET A 76 -4.13 9.91 -1.26
C MET A 76 -3.71 9.96 -2.74
N ALA A 77 -2.60 10.62 -3.05
CA ALA A 77 -2.07 10.71 -4.41
C ALA A 77 -1.37 9.43 -4.87
N VAL A 78 -0.83 8.60 -3.97
CA VAL A 78 0.01 7.45 -4.33
C VAL A 78 -0.57 6.10 -3.96
N THR A 79 -1.63 6.04 -3.12
CA THR A 79 -2.25 4.78 -2.68
C THR A 79 -3.69 4.62 -3.15
N ASP A 80 -4.10 3.38 -3.34
CA ASP A 80 -5.48 2.98 -3.60
C ASP A 80 -6.30 3.04 -2.31
N SER A 81 -7.43 3.74 -2.33
CA SER A 81 -8.25 4.00 -1.14
C SER A 81 -8.89 2.75 -0.53
N LEU A 82 -9.12 1.69 -1.32
CA LEU A 82 -9.70 0.44 -0.85
C LEU A 82 -8.63 -0.44 -0.18
N THR A 83 -7.49 -0.62 -0.85
CA THR A 83 -6.50 -1.63 -0.46
C THR A 83 -5.32 -1.07 0.32
N GLY A 84 -5.09 0.25 0.29
CA GLY A 84 -3.93 0.92 0.87
C GLY A 84 -2.61 0.58 0.18
N LEU A 85 -2.64 -0.10 -0.96
CA LEU A 85 -1.48 -0.39 -1.79
C LEU A 85 -1.15 0.78 -2.70
N TYR A 86 0.04 0.79 -3.28
CA TYR A 86 0.37 1.81 -4.27
C TYR A 86 -0.56 1.75 -5.47
N LEU A 87 -0.84 2.91 -6.05
CA LEU A 87 -1.50 3.05 -7.34
C LEU A 87 -0.53 2.68 -8.47
N ARG A 88 -1.06 2.16 -9.58
CA ARG A 88 -0.32 1.85 -10.81
C ARG A 88 0.65 2.97 -11.22
N ARG A 89 0.18 4.23 -11.24
CA ARG A 89 1.01 5.38 -11.65
C ARG A 89 2.26 5.56 -10.78
N TYR A 90 2.13 5.38 -9.47
CA TYR A 90 3.26 5.49 -8.54
C TYR A 90 4.20 4.28 -8.65
N PHE A 91 3.65 3.09 -8.85
CA PHE A 91 4.43 1.88 -9.12
C PHE A 91 5.33 2.02 -10.35
N MET A 92 4.81 2.59 -11.46
CA MET A 92 5.60 2.82 -12.68
C MET A 92 6.79 3.75 -12.43
N VAL A 93 6.60 4.80 -11.63
CA VAL A 93 7.71 5.68 -11.21
C VAL A 93 8.75 4.91 -10.39
N LYS A 94 8.30 4.13 -9.42
CA LYS A 94 9.18 3.27 -8.59
C LYS A 94 9.95 2.26 -9.43
N LEU A 95 9.30 1.60 -10.36
CA LEU A 95 9.95 0.65 -11.26
C LEU A 95 11.03 1.33 -12.12
N GLN A 96 10.76 2.52 -12.64
CA GLN A 96 11.74 3.29 -13.40
C GLN A 96 12.97 3.66 -12.55
N GLU A 97 12.76 4.10 -11.31
CA GLU A 97 13.84 4.40 -10.36
C GLU A 97 14.71 3.17 -10.08
N GLU A 98 14.08 2.02 -9.86
CA GLU A 98 14.79 0.76 -9.58
C GLU A 98 15.51 0.19 -10.82
N ILE A 99 14.97 0.37 -12.04
CA ILE A 99 15.67 0.04 -13.28
C ILE A 99 16.98 0.86 -13.39
N HIS A 100 16.90 2.18 -13.22
CA HIS A 100 18.10 3.03 -13.26
C HIS A 100 19.12 2.65 -12.19
N ARG A 101 18.63 2.27 -10.99
CA ARG A 101 19.50 1.77 -9.92
C ARG A 101 20.15 0.44 -10.31
N ALA A 102 19.38 -0.50 -10.84
CA ALA A 102 19.87 -1.81 -11.27
C ALA A 102 20.91 -1.70 -12.41
N GLU A 103 20.68 -0.83 -13.39
CA GLU A 103 21.66 -0.53 -14.44
C GLU A 103 22.98 -0.01 -13.86
N ARG A 104 22.88 1.00 -12.99
CA ARG A 104 24.06 1.66 -12.40
C ARG A 104 24.94 0.69 -11.61
N TYR A 105 24.30 -0.21 -10.85
CA TYR A 105 24.99 -1.12 -9.94
C TYR A 105 25.14 -2.55 -10.50
N LYS A 106 24.77 -2.76 -11.77
CA LYS A 106 24.77 -4.07 -12.44
C LYS A 106 24.02 -5.14 -11.63
N LYS A 107 22.85 -4.76 -11.13
CA LYS A 107 21.94 -5.60 -10.37
C LYS A 107 20.80 -6.10 -11.25
N VAL A 108 20.05 -7.05 -10.71
CA VAL A 108 18.81 -7.54 -11.32
C VAL A 108 17.62 -7.08 -10.50
N LEU A 109 16.47 -7.02 -11.11
CA LEU A 109 15.17 -6.90 -10.41
C LEU A 109 14.14 -7.75 -11.13
N SER A 110 13.08 -8.14 -10.45
CA SER A 110 11.97 -8.86 -11.06
C SER A 110 10.65 -8.15 -10.82
N VAL A 111 9.74 -8.31 -11.77
CA VAL A 111 8.35 -7.86 -11.69
C VAL A 111 7.46 -9.10 -11.73
N ILE A 112 6.47 -9.15 -10.84
CA ILE A 112 5.43 -10.18 -10.84
C ILE A 112 4.09 -9.50 -11.09
N MET A 113 3.39 -9.87 -12.16
CA MET A 113 1.99 -9.52 -12.38
C MET A 113 1.11 -10.59 -11.76
N ILE A 114 0.08 -10.21 -11.05
CA ILE A 114 -0.80 -11.09 -10.28
C ILE A 114 -2.24 -10.75 -10.60
N ASP A 115 -3.07 -11.76 -10.87
CA ASP A 115 -4.50 -11.59 -11.12
C ASP A 115 -5.30 -12.63 -10.31
N LEU A 116 -6.41 -12.18 -9.72
CA LEU A 116 -7.30 -13.05 -8.95
C LEU A 116 -8.19 -13.87 -9.89
N ASP A 117 -8.01 -15.18 -9.85
CA ASP A 117 -8.73 -16.08 -10.73
C ASP A 117 -10.24 -16.03 -10.49
N ARG A 118 -11.00 -15.77 -11.58
CA ARG A 118 -12.47 -15.76 -11.57
C ARG A 118 -13.09 -14.77 -10.56
N PHE A 119 -12.41 -13.67 -10.26
CA PHE A 119 -12.88 -12.69 -9.28
C PHE A 119 -14.24 -12.08 -9.66
N LYS A 120 -14.52 -11.93 -10.95
CA LYS A 120 -15.84 -11.53 -11.43
C LYS A 120 -16.95 -12.45 -10.91
N ASN A 121 -16.73 -13.77 -10.87
CA ASN A 121 -17.73 -14.71 -10.36
C ASN A 121 -18.02 -14.49 -8.86
N ILE A 122 -17.02 -14.04 -8.10
CA ILE A 122 -17.21 -13.68 -6.68
C ILE A 122 -18.12 -12.47 -6.58
N ASN A 123 -17.86 -11.42 -7.36
CA ASN A 123 -18.73 -10.23 -7.41
C ASN A 123 -20.15 -10.57 -7.85
N ASP A 124 -20.29 -11.35 -8.91
CA ASP A 124 -21.60 -11.72 -9.48
C ASP A 124 -22.42 -12.60 -8.52
N THR A 125 -21.75 -13.41 -7.70
CA THR A 125 -22.43 -14.37 -6.77
C THR A 125 -22.68 -13.77 -5.39
N TYR A 126 -21.72 -13.03 -4.85
CA TYR A 126 -21.73 -12.57 -3.44
C TYR A 126 -21.87 -11.06 -3.30
N GLY A 127 -21.84 -10.31 -4.41
CA GLY A 127 -21.93 -8.84 -4.45
C GLY A 127 -20.57 -8.14 -4.32
N HIS A 128 -20.53 -6.89 -4.76
CA HIS A 128 -19.30 -6.07 -4.79
C HIS A 128 -18.70 -5.83 -3.41
N ASP A 129 -19.53 -5.64 -2.38
CA ASP A 129 -19.05 -5.41 -1.00
C ASP A 129 -18.22 -6.61 -0.46
N VAL A 130 -18.60 -7.83 -0.89
CA VAL A 130 -17.86 -9.06 -0.55
C VAL A 130 -16.56 -9.13 -1.32
N GLY A 131 -16.60 -8.78 -2.62
CA GLY A 131 -15.40 -8.66 -3.45
C GLY A 131 -14.41 -7.64 -2.90
N ASP A 132 -14.88 -6.48 -2.46
CA ASP A 132 -14.03 -5.45 -1.86
C ASP A 132 -13.36 -5.93 -0.58
N ARG A 133 -14.08 -6.64 0.31
CA ARG A 133 -13.47 -7.27 1.50
C ARG A 133 -12.43 -8.31 1.13
N ALA A 134 -12.67 -9.09 0.08
CA ALA A 134 -11.69 -10.05 -0.43
C ALA A 134 -10.42 -9.35 -0.94
N LEU A 135 -10.56 -8.28 -1.74
CA LEU A 135 -9.44 -7.47 -2.20
C LEU A 135 -8.61 -6.90 -1.04
N VAL A 136 -9.26 -6.35 -0.01
CA VAL A 136 -8.58 -5.83 1.20
C VAL A 136 -7.81 -6.95 1.91
N SER A 137 -8.43 -8.10 2.12
CA SER A 137 -7.81 -9.23 2.80
C SER A 137 -6.60 -9.78 2.04
N ILE A 138 -6.72 -9.91 0.71
CA ILE A 138 -5.63 -10.37 -0.16
C ILE A 138 -4.50 -9.34 -0.18
N SER A 139 -4.81 -8.06 -0.23
CA SER A 139 -3.83 -6.98 -0.19
C SER A 139 -3.00 -7.00 1.10
N HIS A 140 -3.65 -7.19 2.24
CA HIS A 140 -2.99 -7.36 3.53
C HIS A 140 -2.09 -8.60 3.56
N PHE A 141 -2.60 -9.73 3.03
CA PHE A 141 -1.81 -10.96 2.93
C PHE A 141 -0.56 -10.75 2.08
N LEU A 142 -0.70 -10.21 0.86
CA LEU A 142 0.43 -9.96 -0.04
C LEU A 142 1.45 -9.04 0.63
N LYS A 143 1.00 -7.92 1.22
CA LYS A 143 1.87 -6.93 1.87
C LYS A 143 2.64 -7.52 3.06
N LYS A 144 2.02 -8.42 3.83
CA LYS A 144 2.65 -9.08 4.99
C LYS A 144 3.72 -10.09 4.56
N ASN A 145 3.64 -10.63 3.35
CA ASN A 145 4.48 -11.73 2.87
C ASN A 145 5.60 -11.29 1.92
N ILE A 146 5.83 -9.98 1.80
CA ILE A 146 6.93 -9.37 1.03
C ILE A 146 7.86 -8.59 1.96
N ARG A 147 9.02 -8.17 1.45
CA ARG A 147 10.02 -7.39 2.20
C ARG A 147 9.69 -5.90 2.16
N ASP A 148 10.22 -5.13 3.11
CA ASP A 148 10.05 -3.66 3.13
C ASP A 148 10.62 -2.96 1.88
N LEU A 149 11.63 -3.56 1.23
CA LEU A 149 12.21 -3.05 -0.02
C LEU A 149 11.37 -3.35 -1.26
N ASP A 150 10.47 -4.33 -1.18
CA ASP A 150 9.59 -4.69 -2.27
C ASP A 150 8.45 -3.67 -2.39
N ALA A 151 7.99 -3.41 -3.61
CA ALA A 151 6.87 -2.50 -3.82
C ALA A 151 5.68 -3.25 -4.41
N LEU A 152 4.53 -3.16 -3.76
CA LEU A 152 3.28 -3.79 -4.16
C LEU A 152 2.25 -2.70 -4.53
N ALA A 153 1.61 -2.85 -5.67
CA ALA A 153 0.57 -1.94 -6.14
C ALA A 153 -0.67 -2.69 -6.62
N ARG A 154 -1.82 -2.01 -6.54
CA ARG A 154 -3.02 -2.41 -7.26
C ARG A 154 -2.90 -1.87 -8.68
N TYR A 155 -2.81 -2.77 -9.65
CA TYR A 155 -2.58 -2.42 -11.05
C TYR A 155 -3.88 -2.17 -11.82
N GLY A 156 -4.92 -2.93 -11.51
CA GLY A 156 -6.26 -2.86 -12.07
C GLY A 156 -7.32 -3.21 -11.04
N GLY A 157 -8.52 -3.57 -11.47
CA GLY A 157 -9.63 -3.93 -10.59
C GLY A 157 -9.29 -5.07 -9.62
N GLU A 158 -8.82 -6.18 -10.18
CA GLU A 158 -8.46 -7.42 -9.49
C GLU A 158 -7.00 -7.83 -9.73
N GLU A 159 -6.21 -6.92 -10.29
CA GLU A 159 -4.83 -7.13 -10.67
C GLU A 159 -3.88 -6.40 -9.72
N PHE A 160 -2.81 -7.08 -9.35
CA PHE A 160 -1.73 -6.53 -8.53
C PHE A 160 -0.39 -6.68 -9.25
N VAL A 161 0.54 -5.82 -8.91
CA VAL A 161 1.90 -5.88 -9.42
C VAL A 161 2.91 -5.74 -8.29
N LEU A 162 3.95 -6.55 -8.33
CA LEU A 162 4.98 -6.61 -7.31
C LEU A 162 6.35 -6.37 -7.96
N LEU A 163 7.12 -5.44 -7.43
CA LEU A 163 8.50 -5.16 -7.77
C LEU A 163 9.41 -5.75 -6.71
N LEU A 164 10.40 -6.52 -7.14
CA LEU A 164 11.37 -7.21 -6.30
C LEU A 164 12.79 -6.73 -6.65
N PRO A 165 13.33 -5.72 -5.98
CA PRO A 165 14.72 -5.32 -6.13
C PRO A 165 15.68 -6.46 -5.73
N ASP A 166 16.81 -6.55 -6.42
CA ASP A 166 17.87 -7.55 -6.19
C ASP A 166 17.37 -9.02 -6.21
N ALA A 167 16.27 -9.31 -6.91
CA ALA A 167 15.74 -10.66 -7.09
C ALA A 167 15.86 -11.10 -8.55
N ASP A 168 16.46 -12.27 -8.77
CA ASP A 168 16.50 -12.93 -10.07
C ASP A 168 15.18 -13.66 -10.39
N LYS A 169 15.10 -14.23 -11.59
CA LYS A 169 13.89 -14.91 -12.08
C LYS A 169 13.49 -16.11 -11.21
N ASP A 170 14.47 -16.84 -10.69
CA ASP A 170 14.21 -18.04 -9.88
C ASP A 170 13.76 -17.67 -8.45
N GLY A 171 14.39 -16.67 -7.86
CA GLY A 171 13.98 -16.12 -6.57
C GLY A 171 12.56 -15.50 -6.62
N ALA A 172 12.26 -14.76 -7.69
CA ALA A 172 10.93 -14.20 -7.92
C ALA A 172 9.87 -15.30 -8.12
N PHE A 173 10.22 -16.35 -8.87
CA PHE A 173 9.34 -17.50 -9.07
C PHE A 173 9.08 -18.27 -7.75
N GLY A 174 10.11 -18.47 -6.93
CA GLY A 174 9.96 -19.10 -5.62
C GLY A 174 9.02 -18.31 -4.70
N LEU A 175 9.12 -16.96 -4.70
CA LEU A 175 8.19 -16.10 -3.99
C LEU A 175 6.77 -16.20 -4.56
N ALA A 176 6.62 -16.16 -5.89
CA ALA A 176 5.33 -16.26 -6.55
C ALA A 176 4.60 -17.55 -6.20
N GLU A 177 5.28 -18.70 -6.25
CA GLU A 177 4.70 -20.00 -5.88
C GLU A 177 4.31 -20.05 -4.40
N ARG A 178 5.15 -19.55 -3.50
CA ARG A 178 4.82 -19.47 -2.08
C ARG A 178 3.56 -18.62 -1.83
N LEU A 179 3.48 -17.43 -2.44
CA LEU A 179 2.30 -16.57 -2.32
C LEU A 179 1.05 -17.27 -2.87
N ARG A 180 1.16 -17.93 -4.02
CA ARG A 180 0.07 -18.68 -4.66
C ARG A 180 -0.46 -19.82 -3.76
N GLU A 181 0.45 -20.65 -3.23
CA GLU A 181 0.10 -21.78 -2.39
C GLU A 181 -0.55 -21.34 -1.07
N GLU A 182 0.07 -20.38 -0.39
CA GLU A 182 -0.45 -19.87 0.88
C GLU A 182 -1.81 -19.18 0.69
N LEU A 183 -1.98 -18.36 -0.37
CA LEU A 183 -3.22 -17.66 -0.66
C LEU A 183 -4.38 -18.64 -0.92
N ALA A 184 -4.14 -19.72 -1.65
CA ALA A 184 -5.14 -20.75 -1.92
C ALA A 184 -5.66 -21.46 -0.64
N THR A 185 -4.94 -21.35 0.48
CA THR A 185 -5.34 -21.92 1.78
C THR A 185 -6.08 -20.94 2.69
N ILE A 186 -6.07 -19.64 2.36
CA ILE A 186 -6.71 -18.62 3.18
C ILE A 186 -8.23 -18.79 3.12
N LYS A 187 -8.84 -18.90 4.29
CA LYS A 187 -10.29 -18.88 4.43
C LYS A 187 -10.75 -17.43 4.61
N LEU A 188 -11.45 -16.92 3.61
CA LEU A 188 -12.08 -15.60 3.66
C LEU A 188 -13.58 -15.81 3.93
N ASP A 189 -13.99 -15.64 5.18
CA ASP A 189 -15.38 -15.82 5.63
C ASP A 189 -16.09 -17.03 4.96
N ASN A 190 -17.20 -16.79 4.26
CA ASN A 190 -17.95 -17.82 3.54
C ASN A 190 -17.59 -17.90 2.03
N LEU A 191 -16.43 -17.37 1.62
CA LEU A 191 -15.99 -17.42 0.23
C LEU A 191 -15.31 -18.75 -0.10
N PRO A 192 -15.42 -19.22 -1.35
CA PRO A 192 -14.58 -20.29 -1.84
C PRO A 192 -13.10 -19.87 -1.82
N PRO A 193 -12.17 -20.83 -1.81
CA PRO A 193 -10.74 -20.50 -1.94
C PRO A 193 -10.49 -19.62 -3.18
N ILE A 194 -9.79 -18.50 -3.00
CA ILE A 194 -9.40 -17.62 -4.08
C ILE A 194 -8.01 -18.04 -4.54
N THR A 195 -7.85 -18.28 -5.82
CA THR A 195 -6.56 -18.57 -6.43
C THR A 195 -6.06 -17.42 -7.28
N VAL A 196 -4.80 -17.44 -7.63
CA VAL A 196 -4.14 -16.39 -8.43
C VAL A 196 -3.35 -16.99 -9.58
N SER A 197 -3.31 -16.29 -10.67
CA SER A 197 -2.40 -16.51 -11.79
C SER A 197 -1.29 -15.46 -11.74
N LEU A 198 -0.02 -15.90 -11.86
CA LEU A 198 1.13 -15.02 -11.72
C LEU A 198 2.04 -15.11 -12.93
N GLY A 199 2.56 -13.97 -13.38
CA GLY A 199 3.53 -13.88 -14.46
C GLY A 199 4.78 -13.12 -14.02
N ILE A 200 5.97 -13.63 -14.35
CA ILE A 200 7.25 -13.11 -13.86
C ILE A 200 8.12 -12.65 -15.03
N ALA A 201 8.62 -11.42 -14.99
CA ALA A 201 9.65 -10.89 -15.88
C ALA A 201 10.81 -10.28 -15.09
N THR A 202 12.04 -10.38 -15.61
CA THR A 202 13.26 -10.00 -14.89
C THR A 202 14.14 -9.09 -15.75
N PHE A 203 14.55 -7.96 -15.17
CA PHE A 203 15.54 -7.05 -15.76
C PHE A 203 16.97 -7.60 -15.57
N PRO A 204 17.87 -7.49 -16.56
CA PRO A 204 17.62 -6.94 -17.90
C PRO A 204 17.18 -7.97 -18.93
N LYS A 205 17.08 -9.25 -18.56
CA LYS A 205 16.91 -10.38 -19.47
C LYS A 205 15.59 -10.35 -20.25
N ASP A 206 14.51 -9.90 -19.59
CA ASP A 206 13.15 -9.90 -20.14
C ASP A 206 12.66 -8.49 -20.47
N GLY A 207 13.55 -7.52 -20.57
CA GLY A 207 13.26 -6.13 -20.90
C GLY A 207 14.16 -5.18 -20.15
N THR A 208 14.41 -4.03 -20.75
CA THR A 208 15.26 -2.96 -20.18
C THR A 208 14.46 -1.69 -19.89
N ALA A 209 13.25 -1.56 -20.44
CA ALA A 209 12.32 -0.49 -20.16
C ALA A 209 11.17 -0.95 -19.24
N VAL A 210 10.52 0.00 -18.59
CA VAL A 210 9.34 -0.25 -17.74
C VAL A 210 8.26 -0.97 -18.50
N GLU A 211 7.95 -0.47 -19.71
CA GLU A 211 6.90 -0.98 -20.58
C GLU A 211 7.15 -2.44 -20.97
N ASP A 212 8.40 -2.78 -21.30
CA ASP A 212 8.78 -4.14 -21.70
C ASP A 212 8.59 -5.12 -20.54
N LEU A 213 9.09 -4.76 -19.34
CA LEU A 213 8.97 -5.63 -18.17
C LEU A 213 7.52 -5.88 -17.78
N ILE A 214 6.70 -4.84 -17.79
CA ILE A 214 5.26 -4.96 -17.50
C ILE A 214 4.57 -5.80 -18.57
N LYS A 215 4.79 -5.51 -19.84
CA LYS A 215 4.20 -6.28 -20.96
C LYS A 215 4.58 -7.76 -20.88
N ASN A 216 5.82 -8.05 -20.56
CA ASN A 216 6.34 -9.41 -20.51
C ASN A 216 5.88 -10.18 -19.26
N ALA A 217 5.77 -9.52 -18.10
CA ALA A 217 5.14 -10.09 -16.92
C ALA A 217 3.65 -10.39 -17.15
N ASP A 218 2.93 -9.48 -17.83
CA ASP A 218 1.53 -9.64 -18.17
C ASP A 218 1.32 -10.80 -19.18
N ALA A 219 2.16 -10.93 -20.21
CA ALA A 219 2.12 -12.05 -21.14
C ALA A 219 2.32 -13.39 -20.42
N ALA A 220 3.23 -13.45 -19.44
CA ALA A 220 3.44 -14.65 -18.62
C ALA A 220 2.23 -14.94 -17.71
N MET A 221 1.61 -13.93 -17.11
CA MET A 221 0.38 -14.08 -16.32
C MET A 221 -0.78 -14.59 -17.19
N TYR A 222 -0.93 -14.06 -18.40
CA TYR A 222 -1.92 -14.55 -19.35
C TYR A 222 -1.70 -16.03 -19.71
N ALA A 223 -0.44 -16.44 -19.92
CA ALA A 223 -0.10 -17.85 -20.12
C ALA A 223 -0.49 -18.71 -18.91
N ALA A 224 -0.31 -18.21 -17.67
CA ALA A 224 -0.78 -18.89 -16.46
C ALA A 224 -2.31 -19.08 -16.44
N LYS A 225 -3.07 -18.05 -16.84
CA LYS A 225 -4.53 -18.15 -16.98
C LYS A 225 -4.94 -19.21 -18.00
N ARG A 226 -4.24 -19.30 -19.13
CA ARG A 226 -4.49 -20.31 -20.18
C ARG A 226 -4.08 -21.72 -19.78
N ALA A 227 -3.05 -21.86 -18.98
CA ALA A 227 -2.58 -23.17 -18.48
C ALA A 227 -3.52 -23.80 -17.42
N GLY A 228 -4.66 -23.16 -17.10
CA GLY A 228 -5.64 -23.69 -16.16
C GLY A 228 -5.78 -22.85 -14.88
N ARG A 229 -5.10 -21.72 -14.80
CA ARG A 229 -5.07 -20.82 -13.63
C ARG A 229 -4.35 -21.43 -12.44
N ASN A 230 -4.38 -20.74 -11.30
CA ASN A 230 -3.70 -21.16 -10.06
C ASN A 230 -2.28 -21.68 -10.30
N THR A 231 -1.47 -20.88 -11.00
CA THR A 231 -0.09 -21.22 -11.37
C THR A 231 0.73 -19.98 -11.62
N SER A 232 2.06 -20.11 -11.51
CA SER A 232 3.01 -19.06 -11.85
C SER A 232 3.78 -19.42 -13.10
N VAL A 233 4.00 -18.45 -13.98
CA VAL A 233 4.74 -18.64 -15.24
C VAL A 233 5.87 -17.62 -15.32
N LYS A 234 7.08 -18.10 -15.65
CA LYS A 234 8.23 -17.26 -16.01
C LYS A 234 8.10 -16.82 -17.45
N TYR A 235 8.29 -15.54 -17.72
CA TYR A 235 8.33 -15.06 -19.09
C TYR A 235 9.44 -15.73 -19.90
N THR A 236 9.08 -16.10 -21.14
CA THR A 236 9.99 -16.51 -22.20
C THR A 236 9.55 -15.86 -23.52
N GLU A 237 10.47 -15.60 -24.44
CA GLU A 237 10.19 -14.90 -25.72
C GLU A 237 9.07 -15.56 -26.54
N HIS A 238 8.90 -16.89 -26.44
CA HIS A 238 7.84 -17.61 -27.14
C HIS A 238 6.42 -17.26 -26.67
N LEU A 239 6.25 -16.70 -25.45
CA LEU A 239 4.93 -16.35 -24.94
C LEU A 239 4.35 -15.09 -25.61
N GLN A 240 5.19 -14.21 -26.12
CA GLN A 240 4.76 -12.99 -26.80
C GLN A 240 4.15 -13.30 -28.19
N SER A 241 4.74 -14.24 -28.92
CA SER A 241 4.26 -14.65 -30.26
C SER A 241 2.87 -15.26 -30.25
N ASN A 242 2.47 -15.89 -29.14
CA ASN A 242 1.16 -16.53 -29.00
C ASN A 242 0.03 -15.53 -28.64
N ARG A 243 0.35 -14.38 -28.03
CA ARG A 243 -0.63 -13.36 -27.67
C ARG A 243 -1.06 -12.54 -28.89
N ASP A 244 -0.10 -12.18 -29.74
CA ASP A 244 -0.36 -11.38 -30.94
C ASP A 244 -1.20 -12.15 -31.98
N GLN A 245 -1.29 -13.50 -31.87
CA GLN A 245 -2.14 -14.36 -32.71
C GLN A 245 -3.57 -14.54 -32.19
N ASP A 246 -3.83 -14.29 -30.92
CA ASP A 246 -5.17 -14.43 -30.31
C ASP A 246 -5.96 -13.10 -30.34
N ASP A 247 -5.31 -11.97 -30.58
CA ASP A 247 -5.91 -10.63 -30.70
C ASP A 247 -6.25 -10.24 -32.17
N GLU A 248 -5.96 -11.10 -33.17
CA GLU A 248 -6.39 -11.02 -34.57
C GLU A 248 -7.63 -11.91 -34.83
#